data_2b5d5e97a4d262d3eeaf8d223164f055
#
_entry.id   2b5d5e97a4d262d3eeaf8d223164f055
#
_cell.length_a   1.000
_cell.length_b   1.000
_cell.length_c   1.000
_cell.angle_alpha   90.00
_cell.angle_beta   90.00
_cell.angle_gamma   90.00
#
_symmetry.space_group_name_H-M   'P 1'
#
loop_
_entity.id
_entity.type
_entity.pdbx_description
1 polymer ?
#
loop_
_entity_poly.entity_id
_entity_poly.type
_entity_poly.pdbx_seq_one_letter_code
_entity_poly.pdbx_strand_id
1 'polypeptide(L)'
;MNYKNLLAGLAAGLLLYAQAGWHVALAAVPPDAPKDVKHILGFYYGNGENILIRENGGRLELLYRFSMQDKAFGSSNIYPLAKEHFDSYTLNEAGPMTSSESTVRFERDPDGYGISCRVGGHVYSRAFVGTTTGERGKELRFPTHSAEEWEQLRAQAVAAPMPDELAAGQQVELVDASTVAGLKIDSRYGQADNCFGAPLYTSEKLFVGKEAAAALGKVQQHLAAYGYGLVLWDAYRPWSVSKLANLALPAESKDMLEDPETKGSAHNTGNAVDVSLYDLATGEQLEMISGFDEPSFRQFASYAGGTSRQRYLRDLLREAMELYGFKGIEMEWWHFDFRPGTNWAHLNVNM
;
A
#
# COMPACT_ATOMS: atom_id res chain seq x y z
N MET A 1 -26.39 -54.82 -15.88
CA MET A 1 -25.33 -54.05 -15.19
C MET A 1 -26.02 -53.09 -14.23
N ASN A 2 -25.80 -53.27 -12.92
CA ASN A 2 -26.65 -52.72 -11.87
C ASN A 2 -26.23 -51.27 -11.55
N TYR A 3 -27.13 -50.32 -11.68
CA TYR A 3 -26.94 -48.87 -11.43
C TYR A 3 -26.42 -48.54 -10.04
N LYS A 4 -26.57 -49.45 -9.08
CA LYS A 4 -26.05 -49.29 -7.70
C LYS A 4 -24.51 -49.34 -7.60
N ASN A 5 -23.85 -49.99 -8.55
CA ASN A 5 -22.39 -50.10 -8.52
C ASN A 5 -21.67 -48.88 -9.19
N LEU A 6 -22.42 -48.07 -9.97
CA LEU A 6 -21.90 -46.88 -10.60
C LEU A 6 -21.84 -45.70 -9.61
N LEU A 7 -22.82 -45.62 -8.70
CA LEU A 7 -22.88 -44.58 -7.67
C LEU A 7 -21.86 -44.78 -6.52
N ALA A 8 -21.51 -46.04 -6.21
CA ALA A 8 -20.50 -46.36 -5.21
C ALA A 8 -19.07 -46.03 -5.69
N GLY A 9 -18.82 -46.17 -7.01
CA GLY A 9 -17.51 -45.78 -7.59
C GLY A 9 -17.29 -44.27 -7.65
N LEU A 10 -18.35 -43.48 -7.85
CA LEU A 10 -18.30 -42.01 -7.86
C LEU A 10 -18.16 -41.42 -6.46
N ALA A 11 -18.76 -42.03 -5.43
CA ALA A 11 -18.62 -41.58 -4.05
C ALA A 11 -17.24 -41.91 -3.49
N ALA A 12 -16.61 -43.01 -3.84
CA ALA A 12 -15.25 -43.36 -3.43
C ALA A 12 -14.19 -42.52 -4.14
N GLY A 13 -14.41 -42.10 -5.39
CA GLY A 13 -13.54 -41.19 -6.12
C GLY A 13 -13.56 -39.77 -5.56
N LEU A 14 -14.72 -39.29 -5.14
CA LEU A 14 -14.84 -37.96 -4.51
C LEU A 14 -14.26 -37.89 -3.09
N LEU A 15 -14.29 -39.02 -2.34
CA LEU A 15 -13.67 -39.09 -1.00
C LEU A 15 -12.13 -39.24 -1.06
N LEU A 16 -11.59 -39.80 -2.14
CA LEU A 16 -10.14 -39.87 -2.36
C LEU A 16 -9.54 -38.55 -2.87
N TYR A 17 -10.34 -37.71 -3.56
CA TYR A 17 -9.92 -36.36 -3.94
C TYR A 17 -9.91 -35.37 -2.77
N ALA A 18 -10.68 -35.62 -1.73
CA ALA A 18 -10.72 -34.78 -0.54
C ALA A 18 -9.56 -35.04 0.47
N GLN A 19 -8.75 -36.11 0.25
CA GLN A 19 -7.59 -36.43 1.10
C GLN A 19 -6.22 -36.22 0.42
N ALA A 20 -6.18 -35.92 -0.86
CA ALA A 20 -5.01 -35.34 -1.48
C ALA A 20 -4.98 -33.85 -1.10
N GLY A 21 -4.62 -33.58 0.17
CA GLY A 21 -4.29 -32.22 0.59
C GLY A 21 -3.22 -31.69 -0.35
N TRP A 22 -3.59 -30.80 -1.23
CA TRP A 22 -2.63 -29.92 -1.88
C TRP A 22 -2.06 -29.05 -0.76
N HIS A 23 -1.06 -29.57 -0.07
CA HIS A 23 -0.08 -28.71 0.60
C HIS A 23 0.63 -27.98 -0.55
N VAL A 24 0.02 -26.93 -1.07
CA VAL A 24 0.80 -25.85 -1.66
C VAL A 24 1.74 -25.49 -0.53
N ALA A 25 3.00 -25.82 -0.67
CA ALA A 25 4.01 -25.37 0.29
C ALA A 25 3.90 -23.85 0.25
N LEU A 26 3.27 -23.27 1.29
CA LEU A 26 3.21 -21.82 1.47
C LEU A 26 4.66 -21.38 1.38
N ALA A 27 4.99 -20.56 0.40
CA ALA A 27 6.32 -19.99 0.31
C ALA A 27 6.64 -19.41 1.68
N ALA A 28 7.75 -19.81 2.28
CA ALA A 28 8.09 -19.36 3.61
C ALA A 28 8.14 -17.82 3.60
N VAL A 29 7.40 -17.20 4.53
CA VAL A 29 7.43 -15.74 4.68
C VAL A 29 8.87 -15.29 4.82
N PRO A 30 9.37 -14.36 3.99
CA PRO A 30 10.73 -13.87 4.15
C PRO A 30 10.97 -13.32 5.55
N PRO A 31 12.13 -13.57 6.16
CA PRO A 31 12.45 -13.01 7.46
C PRO A 31 12.48 -11.49 7.39
N ASP A 32 12.25 -10.84 8.52
CA ASP A 32 12.37 -9.38 8.59
C ASP A 32 13.83 -8.97 8.49
N ALA A 33 14.10 -7.91 7.73
CA ALA A 33 15.45 -7.37 7.61
C ALA A 33 15.86 -6.62 8.89
N PRO A 34 17.14 -6.65 9.28
CA PRO A 34 17.65 -5.87 10.40
C PRO A 34 17.34 -4.38 10.25
N LYS A 35 17.09 -3.71 11.37
CA LYS A 35 16.71 -2.29 11.39
C LYS A 35 17.76 -1.39 10.71
N ASP A 36 19.04 -1.66 10.94
CA ASP A 36 20.15 -0.92 10.33
C ASP A 36 20.16 -1.06 8.80
N VAL A 37 19.75 -2.21 8.28
CA VAL A 37 19.55 -2.44 6.85
C VAL A 37 18.34 -1.66 6.34
N LYS A 38 17.19 -1.75 7.00
CA LYS A 38 15.97 -1.01 6.60
C LYS A 38 16.22 0.49 6.48
N HIS A 39 17.04 1.05 7.37
CA HIS A 39 17.33 2.48 7.41
C HIS A 39 18.15 3.01 6.21
N ILE A 40 18.77 2.15 5.41
CA ILE A 40 19.47 2.58 4.18
C ILE A 40 18.74 2.19 2.90
N LEU A 41 17.61 1.46 2.98
CA LEU A 41 16.83 1.11 1.80
C LEU A 41 16.11 2.35 1.27
N GLY A 42 16.04 2.47 -0.05
CA GLY A 42 15.29 3.54 -0.68
C GLY A 42 15.93 4.08 -1.93
N PHE A 43 15.39 5.20 -2.35
CA PHE A 43 15.69 5.86 -3.61
C PHE A 43 16.68 7.02 -3.39
N TYR A 44 17.72 7.09 -4.20
CA TYR A 44 18.77 8.09 -4.10
C TYR A 44 19.01 8.76 -5.45
N TYR A 45 19.25 10.07 -5.44
CA TYR A 45 19.53 10.89 -6.62
C TYR A 45 20.89 11.53 -6.55
N GLY A 46 21.59 11.57 -7.66
CA GLY A 46 22.85 12.28 -7.81
C GLY A 46 23.34 12.24 -9.24
N ASN A 47 24.11 13.22 -9.63
CA ASN A 47 24.78 13.27 -10.93
C ASN A 47 23.85 13.09 -12.16
N GLY A 48 22.60 13.57 -12.06
CA GLY A 48 21.58 13.39 -13.11
C GLY A 48 21.03 11.97 -13.25
N GLU A 49 21.34 11.09 -12.31
CA GLU A 49 20.95 9.69 -12.29
C GLU A 49 20.28 9.32 -10.99
N ASN A 50 19.68 8.13 -10.95
CA ASN A 50 19.06 7.59 -9.75
C ASN A 50 19.52 6.16 -9.49
N ILE A 51 19.52 5.78 -8.23
CA ILE A 51 19.74 4.41 -7.78
C ILE A 51 18.70 4.06 -6.74
N LEU A 52 18.34 2.78 -6.70
CA LEU A 52 17.47 2.21 -5.67
C LEU A 52 18.27 1.18 -4.90
N ILE A 53 18.28 1.28 -3.58
CA ILE A 53 18.85 0.27 -2.67
C ILE A 53 17.69 -0.52 -2.09
N ARG A 54 17.75 -1.86 -2.23
CA ARG A 54 16.77 -2.78 -1.66
C ARG A 54 17.43 -3.95 -0.94
N GLU A 55 16.70 -4.60 -0.08
CA GLU A 55 17.05 -5.92 0.43
C GLU A 55 16.34 -6.99 -0.42
N ASN A 56 17.05 -8.05 -0.77
CA ASN A 56 16.49 -9.19 -1.50
C ASN A 56 17.10 -10.50 -1.00
N GLY A 57 16.28 -11.34 -0.32
CA GLY A 57 16.69 -12.62 0.22
C GLY A 57 17.85 -12.55 1.22
N GLY A 58 17.88 -11.53 2.07
CA GLY A 58 18.94 -11.30 3.06
C GLY A 58 20.18 -10.59 2.51
N ARG A 59 20.15 -10.13 1.26
CA ARG A 59 21.25 -9.41 0.61
C ARG A 59 20.80 -8.02 0.21
N LEU A 60 21.72 -7.07 0.19
CA LEU A 60 21.49 -5.76 -0.41
C LEU A 60 21.77 -5.81 -1.92
N GLU A 61 20.93 -5.10 -2.65
CA GLU A 61 21.07 -4.91 -4.08
C GLU A 61 20.99 -3.41 -4.42
N LEU A 62 21.80 -2.97 -5.36
CA LEU A 62 21.75 -1.67 -5.98
C LEU A 62 21.12 -1.81 -7.36
N LEU A 63 20.05 -1.09 -7.65
CA LEU A 63 19.42 -0.99 -8.96
C LEU A 63 19.80 0.37 -9.52
N TYR A 64 20.47 0.33 -10.67
CA TYR A 64 20.98 1.54 -11.34
C TYR A 64 19.99 2.03 -12.40
N ARG A 65 19.78 3.35 -12.48
CA ARG A 65 18.80 4.00 -13.37
C ARG A 65 17.42 3.37 -13.25
N PHE A 66 16.93 3.35 -12.03
CA PHE A 66 15.60 2.85 -11.74
C PHE A 66 14.53 3.71 -12.44
N SER A 67 13.63 3.06 -13.19
CA SER A 67 12.44 3.69 -13.77
C SER A 67 11.18 2.98 -13.31
N MET A 68 10.20 3.71 -12.82
CA MET A 68 8.88 3.15 -12.50
C MET A 68 8.10 2.71 -13.75
N GLN A 69 8.45 3.24 -14.91
CA GLN A 69 7.80 2.89 -16.17
C GLN A 69 8.35 1.60 -16.79
N ASP A 70 9.57 1.23 -16.46
CA ASP A 70 10.18 -0.03 -16.89
C ASP A 70 9.78 -1.17 -15.96
N LYS A 71 8.64 -1.78 -16.22
CA LYS A 71 8.20 -3.01 -15.55
C LYS A 71 9.13 -4.22 -15.73
N ALA A 72 10.04 -4.13 -16.66
CA ALA A 72 11.07 -5.12 -16.91
C ALA A 72 12.44 -4.53 -16.51
N PHE A 73 12.76 -4.59 -15.21
CA PHE A 73 14.15 -4.49 -14.80
C PHE A 73 14.90 -5.65 -15.42
N GLY A 74 15.54 -5.40 -16.56
CA GLY A 74 16.50 -6.34 -17.10
C GLY A 74 17.51 -6.65 -15.99
N SER A 75 17.86 -7.92 -15.82
CA SER A 75 18.86 -8.40 -14.87
C SER A 75 20.21 -7.67 -14.95
N SER A 76 20.45 -6.92 -16.01
CA SER A 76 21.66 -6.14 -16.27
C SER A 76 21.84 -4.88 -15.43
N ASN A 77 20.80 -4.41 -14.70
CA ASN A 77 20.85 -3.18 -13.92
C ASN A 77 20.78 -3.44 -12.40
N ILE A 78 20.90 -4.69 -11.97
CA ILE A 78 20.83 -5.10 -10.56
C ILE A 78 22.20 -5.60 -10.14
N TYR A 79 22.79 -4.97 -9.13
CA TYR A 79 24.12 -5.28 -8.63
C TYR A 79 24.03 -5.73 -7.17
N PRO A 80 24.37 -6.99 -6.86
CA PRO A 80 24.49 -7.46 -5.48
C PRO A 80 25.61 -6.69 -4.74
N LEU A 81 25.33 -6.34 -3.49
CA LEU A 81 26.27 -5.65 -2.59
C LEU A 81 26.82 -6.64 -1.56
N ALA A 82 28.12 -6.81 -1.50
CA ALA A 82 28.79 -7.55 -0.45
C ALA A 82 29.18 -6.60 0.68
N LYS A 83 28.78 -6.94 1.92
CA LYS A 83 29.12 -6.16 3.12
C LYS A 83 30.60 -6.35 3.46
N GLU A 84 31.35 -5.27 3.58
CA GLU A 84 32.73 -5.27 4.08
C GLU A 84 32.80 -4.84 5.53
N HIS A 85 32.24 -3.68 5.82
CA HIS A 85 32.17 -3.08 7.14
C HIS A 85 30.80 -2.45 7.36
N PHE A 86 30.57 -1.86 8.53
CA PHE A 86 29.38 -1.06 8.79
C PHE A 86 29.31 0.08 7.77
N ASP A 87 28.18 0.17 7.05
CA ASP A 87 27.92 1.16 5.99
C ASP A 87 28.87 1.17 4.77
N SER A 88 29.71 0.13 4.64
CA SER A 88 30.59 -0.05 3.47
C SER A 88 30.33 -1.40 2.79
N TYR A 89 30.10 -1.36 1.50
CA TYR A 89 29.79 -2.52 0.67
C TYR A 89 30.61 -2.46 -0.61
N THR A 90 30.87 -3.62 -1.22
CA THR A 90 31.42 -3.72 -2.57
C THR A 90 30.36 -4.20 -3.56
N LEU A 91 30.47 -3.73 -4.80
CA LEU A 91 29.76 -4.30 -5.94
C LEU A 91 30.47 -5.59 -6.36
N ASN A 92 29.75 -6.72 -6.36
CA ASN A 92 30.33 -8.01 -6.69
C ASN A 92 30.61 -8.20 -8.20
N GLU A 93 30.08 -7.33 -9.05
CA GLU A 93 30.23 -7.39 -10.48
C GLU A 93 30.62 -6.01 -11.03
N ALA A 94 31.35 -5.99 -12.16
CA ALA A 94 31.67 -4.77 -12.88
C ALA A 94 30.38 -4.14 -13.44
N GLY A 95 29.88 -3.10 -12.79
CA GLY A 95 28.71 -2.35 -13.22
C GLY A 95 29.03 -1.21 -14.17
N PRO A 96 28.02 -0.52 -14.72
CA PRO A 96 28.22 0.60 -15.65
C PRO A 96 28.94 1.80 -15.01
N MET A 97 29.15 1.76 -13.69
CA MET A 97 29.85 2.78 -12.91
C MET A 97 31.33 2.46 -12.72
N THR A 98 31.87 1.53 -13.47
CA THR A 98 33.24 1.04 -13.34
C THR A 98 34.28 2.05 -13.84
N SER A 99 34.68 2.91 -12.96
CA SER A 99 36.08 3.23 -12.79
C SER A 99 36.52 2.66 -11.45
N SER A 100 37.56 1.88 -11.38
CA SER A 100 38.36 1.40 -10.22
C SER A 100 37.83 1.37 -8.77
N GLU A 101 36.67 1.90 -8.42
CA GLU A 101 36.06 1.88 -7.10
C GLU A 101 34.70 1.21 -7.10
N SER A 102 34.71 -0.07 -6.74
CA SER A 102 33.50 -0.89 -6.56
C SER A 102 32.82 -0.68 -5.21
N THR A 103 33.12 0.39 -4.48
CA THR A 103 32.65 0.60 -3.10
C THR A 103 31.38 1.44 -3.06
N VAL A 104 30.41 0.98 -2.27
CA VAL A 104 29.21 1.74 -1.90
C VAL A 104 29.28 2.08 -0.42
N ARG A 105 29.26 3.36 -0.05
CA ARG A 105 29.32 3.82 1.34
C ARG A 105 28.12 4.68 1.65
N PHE A 106 27.47 4.39 2.78
CA PHE A 106 26.33 5.14 3.27
C PHE A 106 26.76 6.15 4.34
N GLU A 107 26.17 7.33 4.27
CA GLU A 107 26.20 8.33 5.32
C GLU A 107 24.85 8.35 6.03
N ARG A 108 24.87 8.38 7.35
CA ARG A 108 23.66 8.36 8.19
C ARG A 108 23.49 9.64 8.98
N ASP A 109 22.24 9.96 9.27
CA ASP A 109 21.91 10.96 10.27
C ASP A 109 22.07 10.41 11.71
N PRO A 110 21.87 11.27 12.74
CA PRO A 110 21.97 10.87 14.15
C PRO A 110 20.99 9.74 14.55
N ASP A 111 19.87 9.59 13.85
CA ASP A 111 18.87 8.55 14.12
C ASP A 111 19.18 7.24 13.40
N GLY A 112 20.28 7.21 12.64
CA GLY A 112 20.77 6.03 11.92
C GLY A 112 20.18 5.83 10.53
N TYR A 113 19.42 6.79 10.00
CA TYR A 113 18.90 6.71 8.63
C TYR A 113 19.94 7.15 7.61
N GLY A 114 20.11 6.38 6.54
CA GLY A 114 20.94 6.78 5.42
C GLY A 114 20.39 8.03 4.74
N ILE A 115 21.20 9.09 4.69
CA ILE A 115 20.86 10.36 4.04
C ILE A 115 21.53 10.50 2.68
N SER A 116 22.66 9.85 2.49
CA SER A 116 23.36 9.78 1.21
C SER A 116 24.08 8.44 1.05
N CYS A 117 24.44 8.12 -0.19
CA CYS A 117 25.44 7.09 -0.45
C CYS A 117 26.43 7.57 -1.51
N ARG A 118 27.67 7.08 -1.41
CA ARG A 118 28.72 7.32 -2.40
C ARG A 118 28.98 6.05 -3.17
N VAL A 119 28.90 6.13 -4.50
CA VAL A 119 29.17 5.02 -5.41
C VAL A 119 30.12 5.47 -6.49
N GLY A 120 31.27 4.81 -6.65
CA GLY A 120 32.25 5.15 -7.70
C GLY A 120 32.68 6.62 -7.72
N GLY A 121 32.83 7.24 -6.53
CA GLY A 121 33.19 8.66 -6.43
C GLY A 121 32.01 9.65 -6.51
N HIS A 122 30.85 9.23 -6.97
CA HIS A 122 29.64 10.05 -7.05
C HIS A 122 28.81 9.96 -5.78
N VAL A 123 28.21 11.10 -5.38
CA VAL A 123 27.30 11.18 -4.21
C VAL A 123 25.86 11.20 -4.70
N TYR A 124 25.05 10.34 -4.08
CA TYR A 124 23.62 10.25 -4.29
C TYR A 124 22.91 10.59 -2.97
N SER A 125 22.09 11.61 -2.97
CA SER A 125 21.28 12.01 -1.82
C SER A 125 19.98 11.24 -1.78
N ARG A 126 19.53 10.82 -0.60
CA ARG A 126 18.28 10.09 -0.45
C ARG A 126 17.09 11.01 -0.75
N ALA A 127 16.18 10.54 -1.63
CA ALA A 127 15.00 11.30 -2.02
C ALA A 127 14.00 11.44 -0.88
N PHE A 128 13.94 10.41 -0.02
CA PHE A 128 13.00 10.33 1.07
C PHE A 128 13.61 9.55 2.24
N VAL A 129 13.51 10.07 3.44
CA VAL A 129 14.08 9.49 4.64
C VAL A 129 13.00 9.31 5.70
N GLY A 130 12.62 8.05 5.99
CA GLY A 130 11.74 7.75 7.10
C GLY A 130 10.49 6.94 6.74
N THR A 131 9.58 6.89 7.69
CA THR A 131 8.26 6.27 7.58
C THR A 131 7.19 7.33 7.74
N THR A 132 5.94 7.04 7.41
CA THR A 132 4.79 7.95 7.61
C THR A 132 4.41 8.12 9.08
N THR A 133 5.02 7.36 9.98
CA THR A 133 4.80 7.42 11.43
C THR A 133 5.92 8.15 12.15
N GLY A 134 5.58 8.85 13.23
CA GLY A 134 6.53 9.60 14.03
C GLY A 134 6.96 10.95 13.43
N GLU A 135 8.05 11.53 13.93
CA GLU A 135 8.52 12.87 13.52
C GLU A 135 8.88 12.95 12.03
N ARG A 136 9.45 11.87 11.47
CA ARG A 136 9.82 11.82 10.06
C ARG A 136 8.61 11.68 9.13
N GLY A 137 7.53 11.05 9.59
CA GLY A 137 6.28 10.99 8.85
C GLY A 137 5.61 12.36 8.70
N LYS A 138 5.87 13.28 9.61
CA LYS A 138 5.35 14.65 9.53
C LYS A 138 5.91 15.45 8.35
N GLU A 139 7.14 15.15 7.91
CA GLU A 139 7.76 15.78 6.74
C GLU A 139 7.03 15.49 5.44
N LEU A 140 6.20 14.44 5.43
CA LEU A 140 5.39 14.01 4.28
C LEU A 140 3.96 14.55 4.31
N ARG A 141 3.63 15.35 5.31
CA ARG A 141 2.31 15.97 5.41
C ARG A 141 2.24 17.22 4.57
N PHE A 142 1.08 17.46 4.02
CA PHE A 142 0.78 18.76 3.41
C PHE A 142 0.86 19.87 4.47
N PRO A 143 1.09 21.13 4.05
CA PRO A 143 1.00 22.28 4.94
C PRO A 143 -0.36 22.25 5.67
N THR A 144 -0.33 22.32 7.00
CA THR A 144 -1.54 22.26 7.82
C THR A 144 -2.29 23.59 7.80
N HIS A 145 -3.61 23.50 7.81
CA HIS A 145 -4.50 24.64 8.01
C HIS A 145 -4.70 24.88 9.51
N SER A 146 -5.03 26.12 9.89
CA SER A 146 -5.51 26.44 11.23
C SER A 146 -6.89 25.80 11.48
N ALA A 147 -7.31 25.70 12.74
CA ALA A 147 -8.62 25.18 13.10
C ALA A 147 -9.76 25.99 12.44
N GLU A 148 -9.60 27.32 12.37
CA GLU A 148 -10.59 28.20 11.73
C GLU A 148 -10.66 27.96 10.19
N GLU A 149 -9.52 27.80 9.53
CA GLU A 149 -9.47 27.46 8.11
C GLU A 149 -10.12 26.09 7.84
N TRP A 150 -9.84 25.09 8.69
CA TRP A 150 -10.50 23.79 8.58
C TRP A 150 -12.02 23.88 8.69
N GLU A 151 -12.56 24.69 9.61
CA GLU A 151 -14.00 24.90 9.71
C GLU A 151 -14.57 25.56 8.44
N GLN A 152 -13.89 26.55 7.90
CA GLN A 152 -14.30 27.23 6.66
C GLN A 152 -14.29 26.28 5.46
N LEU A 153 -13.22 25.49 5.29
CA LEU A 153 -13.11 24.52 4.22
C LEU A 153 -14.20 23.43 4.33
N ARG A 154 -14.49 22.98 5.55
CA ARG A 154 -15.54 22.01 5.83
C ARG A 154 -16.92 22.54 5.49
N ALA A 155 -17.22 23.77 5.90
CA ALA A 155 -18.47 24.44 5.59
C ALA A 155 -18.65 24.61 4.07
N GLN A 156 -17.57 25.00 3.36
CA GLN A 156 -17.57 25.12 1.90
C GLN A 156 -17.82 23.77 1.23
N ALA A 157 -17.15 22.71 1.66
CA ALA A 157 -17.29 21.38 1.08
C ALA A 157 -18.71 20.81 1.27
N VAL A 158 -19.30 21.01 2.47
CA VAL A 158 -20.67 20.55 2.77
C VAL A 158 -21.72 21.35 1.99
N ALA A 159 -21.50 22.64 1.79
CA ALA A 159 -22.43 23.50 1.04
C ALA A 159 -22.37 23.28 -0.48
N ALA A 160 -21.29 22.67 -0.99
CA ALA A 160 -21.14 22.41 -2.42
C ALA A 160 -22.12 21.33 -2.88
N PRO A 161 -22.85 21.51 -3.99
CA PRO A 161 -23.68 20.46 -4.56
C PRO A 161 -22.79 19.40 -5.22
N MET A 162 -23.07 18.14 -4.96
CA MET A 162 -22.46 17.04 -5.72
C MET A 162 -23.03 17.04 -7.14
N PRO A 163 -22.21 16.90 -8.19
CA PRO A 163 -22.70 16.81 -9.56
C PRO A 163 -23.70 15.65 -9.77
N ASP A 164 -24.80 15.92 -10.47
CA ASP A 164 -25.87 14.94 -10.71
C ASP A 164 -25.36 13.70 -11.48
N GLU A 165 -24.40 13.90 -12.37
CA GLU A 165 -23.78 12.85 -13.17
C GLU A 165 -23.07 11.82 -12.30
N LEU A 166 -22.48 12.23 -11.17
CA LEU A 166 -21.82 11.35 -10.22
C LEU A 166 -22.84 10.55 -9.39
N ALA A 167 -24.03 11.11 -9.14
CA ALA A 167 -25.10 10.42 -8.43
C ALA A 167 -25.79 9.34 -9.28
N ALA A 168 -25.53 9.34 -10.58
CA ALA A 168 -26.13 8.37 -11.51
C ALA A 168 -25.41 7.03 -11.44
N GLY A 169 -26.17 5.93 -11.26
CA GLY A 169 -25.60 4.60 -11.25
C GLY A 169 -26.30 3.64 -10.29
N GLN A 170 -25.66 2.51 -10.07
CA GLN A 170 -26.17 1.48 -9.18
C GLN A 170 -25.91 1.90 -7.72
N GLN A 171 -26.98 1.91 -6.93
CA GLN A 171 -26.91 2.25 -5.51
C GLN A 171 -26.32 1.10 -4.67
N VAL A 172 -25.64 1.44 -3.61
CA VAL A 172 -25.04 0.52 -2.65
C VAL A 172 -25.73 0.66 -1.28
N GLU A 173 -26.02 -0.46 -0.64
CA GLU A 173 -26.37 -0.49 0.78
C GLU A 173 -25.08 -0.41 1.61
N LEU A 174 -24.89 0.66 2.36
CA LEU A 174 -23.75 0.82 3.25
C LEU A 174 -23.99 0.09 4.58
N VAL A 175 -22.98 -0.60 5.07
CA VAL A 175 -22.98 -1.28 6.37
C VAL A 175 -21.76 -0.85 7.19
N ASP A 176 -21.87 -0.90 8.50
CA ASP A 176 -20.73 -0.63 9.41
C ASP A 176 -19.66 -1.70 9.20
N ALA A 177 -18.44 -1.28 8.83
CA ALA A 177 -17.33 -2.17 8.54
C ALA A 177 -16.89 -3.01 9.76
N SER A 178 -17.18 -2.55 10.99
CA SER A 178 -16.90 -3.28 12.23
C SER A 178 -17.69 -4.58 12.35
N THR A 179 -18.75 -4.76 11.54
CA THR A 179 -19.52 -6.01 11.47
C THR A 179 -18.78 -7.15 10.77
N VAL A 180 -17.68 -6.85 10.05
CA VAL A 180 -16.83 -7.87 9.42
C VAL A 180 -15.93 -8.50 10.47
N ALA A 181 -16.17 -9.78 10.75
CA ALA A 181 -15.46 -10.49 11.81
C ALA A 181 -13.94 -10.52 11.58
N GLY A 182 -13.16 -10.09 12.56
CA GLY A 182 -11.70 -10.08 12.51
C GLY A 182 -11.09 -8.91 11.74
N LEU A 183 -11.90 -8.04 11.13
CA LEU A 183 -11.42 -6.81 10.51
C LEU A 183 -11.06 -5.79 11.61
N LYS A 184 -9.85 -5.24 11.56
CA LYS A 184 -9.46 -4.12 12.41
C LYS A 184 -9.77 -2.80 11.73
N ILE A 185 -10.29 -1.85 12.47
CA ILE A 185 -10.54 -0.48 12.00
C ILE A 185 -9.42 0.43 12.53
N ASP A 186 -8.77 1.12 11.63
CA ASP A 186 -7.78 2.17 11.92
C ASP A 186 -8.05 3.35 10.96
N SER A 187 -9.17 4.05 11.21
CA SER A 187 -9.67 5.12 10.35
C SER A 187 -8.67 6.26 10.23
N ARG A 188 -7.90 6.29 9.14
CA ARG A 188 -6.84 7.29 8.95
C ARG A 188 -7.39 8.69 8.78
N TYR A 189 -8.51 8.85 8.12
CA TYR A 189 -9.17 10.16 7.99
C TYR A 189 -10.09 10.50 9.16
N GLY A 190 -10.34 9.57 10.08
CA GLY A 190 -11.02 9.84 11.35
C GLY A 190 -10.12 10.43 12.43
N GLN A 191 -8.80 10.44 12.21
CA GLN A 191 -7.79 10.92 13.15
C GLN A 191 -6.78 11.86 12.46
N ALA A 192 -5.89 12.48 13.23
CA ALA A 192 -4.91 13.43 12.70
C ALA A 192 -3.63 12.76 12.13
N ASP A 193 -3.51 11.43 12.26
CA ASP A 193 -2.36 10.69 11.71
C ASP A 193 -2.58 10.32 10.23
N ASN A 194 -2.63 11.33 9.39
CA ASN A 194 -2.77 11.27 7.94
C ASN A 194 -1.97 12.39 7.26
N CYS A 195 -1.94 12.41 5.93
CA CYS A 195 -1.19 13.39 5.16
C CYS A 195 -1.65 14.85 5.33
N PHE A 196 -2.88 15.09 5.80
CA PHE A 196 -3.42 16.42 6.09
C PHE A 196 -3.09 16.91 7.52
N GLY A 197 -2.67 16.02 8.43
CA GLY A 197 -2.42 16.36 9.82
C GLY A 197 -3.67 16.72 10.64
N ALA A 198 -4.85 16.45 10.12
CA ALA A 198 -6.15 16.73 10.74
C ALA A 198 -7.19 15.68 10.35
N PRO A 199 -8.20 15.38 11.21
CA PRO A 199 -9.29 14.52 10.83
C PRO A 199 -10.13 15.14 9.70
N LEU A 200 -10.44 14.37 8.66
CA LEU A 200 -11.40 14.75 7.62
C LEU A 200 -12.81 14.28 7.97
N TYR A 201 -12.94 13.13 8.63
CA TYR A 201 -14.21 12.60 9.13
C TYR A 201 -14.60 13.21 10.47
N THR A 202 -15.87 13.13 10.79
CA THR A 202 -16.43 13.50 12.10
C THR A 202 -16.48 12.33 13.08
N SER A 203 -16.13 11.12 12.62
CA SER A 203 -16.18 9.86 13.37
C SER A 203 -15.07 8.92 12.86
N GLU A 204 -14.59 8.04 13.71
CA GLU A 204 -13.66 6.96 13.33
C GLU A 204 -14.37 5.73 12.76
N LYS A 205 -15.70 5.71 12.72
CA LYS A 205 -16.46 4.62 12.11
C LYS A 205 -16.27 4.64 10.60
N LEU A 206 -16.06 3.46 10.04
CA LEU A 206 -15.99 3.27 8.59
C LEU A 206 -17.19 2.45 8.12
N PHE A 207 -17.72 2.83 6.97
CA PHE A 207 -18.81 2.15 6.30
C PHE A 207 -18.34 1.63 4.95
N VAL A 208 -18.93 0.55 4.49
CA VAL A 208 -18.57 -0.10 3.22
C VAL A 208 -19.80 -0.71 2.58
N GLY A 209 -19.81 -0.86 1.28
CA GLY A 209 -20.89 -1.55 0.57
C GLY A 209 -21.08 -2.98 1.10
N LYS A 210 -22.32 -3.38 1.31
CA LYS A 210 -22.68 -4.67 1.91
C LYS A 210 -22.04 -5.88 1.21
N GLU A 211 -21.98 -5.86 -0.12
CA GLU A 211 -21.35 -6.95 -0.87
C GLU A 211 -19.83 -6.92 -0.74
N ALA A 212 -19.22 -5.72 -0.72
CA ALA A 212 -17.81 -5.54 -0.47
C ALA A 212 -17.44 -5.99 0.96
N ALA A 213 -18.27 -5.68 1.98
CA ALA A 213 -18.11 -6.19 3.35
C ALA A 213 -18.09 -7.72 3.41
N ALA A 214 -19.02 -8.36 2.70
CA ALA A 214 -19.06 -9.82 2.62
C ALA A 214 -17.82 -10.41 1.92
N ALA A 215 -17.27 -9.71 0.92
CA ALA A 215 -16.04 -10.10 0.24
C ALA A 215 -14.82 -9.89 1.17
N LEU A 216 -14.74 -8.79 1.93
CA LEU A 216 -13.69 -8.56 2.94
C LEU A 216 -13.66 -9.67 3.99
N GLY A 217 -14.83 -10.17 4.42
CA GLY A 217 -14.91 -11.31 5.33
C GLY A 217 -14.26 -12.59 4.76
N LYS A 218 -14.37 -12.82 3.45
CA LYS A 218 -13.67 -13.94 2.79
C LYS A 218 -12.17 -13.71 2.68
N VAL A 219 -11.74 -12.49 2.34
CA VAL A 219 -10.32 -12.10 2.35
C VAL A 219 -9.72 -12.30 3.73
N GLN A 220 -10.41 -11.87 4.78
CA GLN A 220 -9.99 -12.05 6.17
C GLN A 220 -9.78 -13.54 6.52
N GLN A 221 -10.72 -14.41 6.13
CA GLN A 221 -10.59 -15.86 6.33
C GLN A 221 -9.42 -16.45 5.54
N HIS A 222 -9.21 -15.99 4.32
CA HIS A 222 -8.08 -16.42 3.48
C HIS A 222 -6.74 -16.05 4.12
N LEU A 223 -6.57 -14.79 4.50
CA LEU A 223 -5.34 -14.29 5.12
C LEU A 223 -5.05 -14.92 6.48
N ALA A 224 -6.09 -15.34 7.22
CA ALA A 224 -5.93 -16.03 8.50
C ALA A 224 -5.15 -17.35 8.37
N ALA A 225 -5.24 -18.04 7.22
CA ALA A 225 -4.45 -19.24 6.96
C ALA A 225 -2.93 -18.95 6.86
N TYR A 226 -2.56 -17.71 6.60
CA TYR A 226 -1.18 -17.21 6.57
C TYR A 226 -0.74 -16.57 7.89
N GLY A 227 -1.63 -16.50 8.89
CA GLY A 227 -1.36 -15.86 10.18
C GLY A 227 -1.62 -14.35 10.18
N TYR A 228 -2.30 -13.81 9.16
CA TYR A 228 -2.55 -12.38 9.01
C TYR A 228 -4.04 -12.04 9.01
N GLY A 229 -4.34 -10.78 9.34
CA GLY A 229 -5.67 -10.20 9.23
C GLY A 229 -5.61 -8.83 8.56
N LEU A 230 -6.77 -8.32 8.15
CA LEU A 230 -6.91 -7.02 7.50
C LEU A 230 -7.04 -5.89 8.53
N VAL A 231 -6.39 -4.77 8.23
CA VAL A 231 -6.66 -3.46 8.82
C VAL A 231 -7.32 -2.60 7.75
N LEU A 232 -8.44 -1.99 8.05
CA LEU A 232 -9.14 -1.05 7.18
C LEU A 232 -8.76 0.38 7.57
N TRP A 233 -8.15 1.11 6.65
CA TRP A 233 -7.70 2.48 6.82
C TRP A 233 -8.73 3.50 6.31
N ASP A 234 -9.37 3.21 5.17
CA ASP A 234 -10.46 3.98 4.60
C ASP A 234 -11.43 3.07 3.82
N ALA A 235 -12.67 3.54 3.67
CA ALA A 235 -13.70 2.83 2.92
C ALA A 235 -14.67 3.81 2.27
N TYR A 236 -15.98 3.80 2.62
CA TYR A 236 -16.88 4.81 2.12
C TYR A 236 -16.47 6.20 2.61
N ARG A 237 -16.24 7.09 1.66
CA ARG A 237 -15.92 8.50 1.87
C ARG A 237 -17.05 9.33 1.25
N PRO A 238 -17.83 10.10 2.04
CA PRO A 238 -18.81 11.02 1.47
C PRO A 238 -18.16 11.93 0.41
N TRP A 239 -18.87 12.22 -0.67
CA TRP A 239 -18.34 13.12 -1.71
C TRP A 239 -17.87 14.46 -1.14
N SER A 240 -18.61 15.04 -0.19
CA SER A 240 -18.21 16.28 0.50
C SER A 240 -16.88 16.17 1.24
N VAL A 241 -16.48 14.98 1.69
CA VAL A 241 -15.16 14.77 2.30
C VAL A 241 -14.06 14.70 1.22
N SER A 242 -14.31 14.09 0.07
CA SER A 242 -13.39 14.19 -1.08
C SER A 242 -13.24 15.64 -1.55
N LYS A 243 -14.32 16.40 -1.55
CA LYS A 243 -14.30 17.85 -1.82
C LYS A 243 -13.48 18.62 -0.80
N LEU A 244 -13.63 18.30 0.50
CA LEU A 244 -12.83 18.89 1.58
C LEU A 244 -11.35 18.59 1.39
N ALA A 245 -10.98 17.33 1.14
CA ALA A 245 -9.60 16.93 0.88
C ALA A 245 -9.00 17.70 -0.31
N ASN A 246 -9.75 17.80 -1.42
CA ASN A 246 -9.32 18.58 -2.57
C ASN A 246 -9.16 20.07 -2.24
N LEU A 247 -10.07 20.69 -1.50
CA LEU A 247 -9.96 22.10 -1.10
C LEU A 247 -8.74 22.34 -0.22
N ALA A 248 -8.41 21.41 0.66
CA ALA A 248 -7.29 21.50 1.60
C ALA A 248 -5.92 21.31 0.95
N LEU A 249 -5.84 20.68 -0.23
CA LEU A 249 -4.58 20.50 -0.94
C LEU A 249 -3.98 21.81 -1.46
N PRO A 250 -2.65 21.99 -1.39
CA PRO A 250 -1.96 23.06 -2.13
C PRO A 250 -2.24 22.96 -3.64
N ALA A 251 -2.19 24.09 -4.33
CA ALA A 251 -2.51 24.16 -5.77
C ALA A 251 -1.66 23.22 -6.63
N GLU A 252 -0.37 23.07 -6.27
CA GLU A 252 0.60 22.20 -6.94
C GLU A 252 0.38 20.71 -6.68
N SER A 253 -0.48 20.35 -5.73
CA SER A 253 -0.74 18.96 -5.33
C SER A 253 -2.18 18.50 -5.67
N LYS A 254 -2.94 19.35 -6.39
CA LYS A 254 -4.36 19.04 -6.73
C LYS A 254 -4.52 17.78 -7.58
N ASP A 255 -3.55 17.46 -8.41
CA ASP A 255 -3.50 16.27 -9.27
C ASP A 255 -3.19 14.96 -8.51
N MET A 256 -2.88 15.04 -7.23
CA MET A 256 -2.74 13.86 -6.37
C MET A 256 -4.07 13.18 -6.03
N LEU A 257 -5.17 13.90 -6.14
CA LEU A 257 -6.52 13.38 -5.93
C LEU A 257 -7.36 13.54 -7.20
N GLU A 258 -8.30 12.65 -7.41
CA GLU A 258 -9.27 12.80 -8.47
C GLU A 258 -10.11 14.05 -8.24
N ASP A 259 -10.42 14.78 -9.33
CA ASP A 259 -11.22 15.98 -9.25
C ASP A 259 -12.66 15.63 -8.81
N PRO A 260 -13.10 16.11 -7.64
CA PRO A 260 -14.42 15.80 -7.11
C PRO A 260 -15.57 16.33 -7.96
N GLU A 261 -15.33 17.35 -8.83
CA GLU A 261 -16.37 17.94 -9.66
C GLU A 261 -16.65 17.14 -10.94
N THR A 262 -15.67 16.41 -11.45
CA THR A 262 -15.78 15.74 -12.75
C THR A 262 -15.76 14.22 -12.63
N LYS A 263 -14.98 13.68 -11.73
CA LYS A 263 -14.78 12.25 -11.62
C LYS A 263 -15.20 11.68 -10.25
N GLY A 264 -15.03 12.46 -9.18
CA GLY A 264 -15.20 11.98 -7.82
C GLY A 264 -14.15 10.93 -7.44
N SER A 265 -14.28 10.34 -6.27
CA SER A 265 -13.42 9.26 -5.79
C SER A 265 -14.15 7.92 -5.83
N ALA A 266 -13.44 6.83 -6.14
CA ALA A 266 -14.00 5.48 -6.04
C ALA A 266 -14.57 5.19 -4.62
N HIS A 267 -13.97 5.77 -3.57
CA HIS A 267 -14.47 5.69 -2.21
C HIS A 267 -15.87 6.29 -2.02
N ASN A 268 -16.25 7.28 -2.84
CA ASN A 268 -17.61 7.86 -2.77
C ASN A 268 -18.71 6.85 -3.10
N THR A 269 -18.36 5.74 -3.73
CA THR A 269 -19.32 4.69 -4.09
C THR A 269 -19.59 3.71 -2.94
N GLY A 270 -18.74 3.67 -1.91
CA GLY A 270 -18.75 2.65 -0.87
C GLY A 270 -18.16 1.29 -1.29
N ASN A 271 -17.62 1.19 -2.51
CA ASN A 271 -17.03 -0.03 -3.06
C ASN A 271 -15.51 0.05 -3.27
N ALA A 272 -14.85 1.07 -2.78
CA ALA A 272 -13.39 1.12 -2.66
C ALA A 272 -12.98 1.04 -1.19
N VAL A 273 -11.83 0.42 -0.94
CA VAL A 273 -11.25 0.27 0.40
C VAL A 273 -9.74 0.44 0.35
N ASP A 274 -9.21 1.06 1.40
CA ASP A 274 -7.79 1.12 1.67
C ASP A 274 -7.46 0.20 2.84
N VAL A 275 -6.62 -0.80 2.60
CA VAL A 275 -6.37 -1.87 3.56
C VAL A 275 -4.89 -2.15 3.75
N SER A 276 -4.56 -2.66 4.91
CA SER A 276 -3.25 -3.18 5.28
C SER A 276 -3.39 -4.50 6.03
N LEU A 277 -2.28 -4.99 6.57
CA LEU A 277 -2.21 -6.26 7.29
C LEU A 277 -1.85 -6.06 8.76
N TYR A 278 -2.36 -6.97 9.62
CA TYR A 278 -1.87 -7.15 10.97
C TYR A 278 -1.52 -8.62 11.24
N ASP A 279 -0.63 -8.85 12.18
CA ASP A 279 -0.24 -10.18 12.64
C ASP A 279 -1.29 -10.71 13.64
N LEU A 280 -1.88 -11.87 13.38
CA LEU A 280 -2.91 -12.46 14.25
C LEU A 280 -2.37 -12.89 15.62
N ALA A 281 -1.08 -13.23 15.72
CA ALA A 281 -0.49 -13.69 16.97
C ALA A 281 -0.20 -12.53 17.93
N THR A 282 0.25 -11.38 17.39
CA THR A 282 0.60 -10.20 18.20
C THR A 282 -0.52 -9.16 18.24
N GLY A 283 -1.37 -9.14 17.23
CA GLY A 283 -2.35 -8.10 17.03
C GLY A 283 -1.79 -6.79 16.47
N GLU A 284 -0.49 -6.68 16.20
CA GLU A 284 0.16 -5.47 15.72
C GLU A 284 0.02 -5.32 14.20
N GLN A 285 -0.11 -4.08 13.71
CA GLN A 285 -0.04 -3.80 12.27
C GLN A 285 1.36 -4.15 11.75
N LEU A 286 1.42 -4.72 10.56
CA LEU A 286 2.68 -5.05 9.92
C LEU A 286 3.32 -3.82 9.30
N GLU A 287 4.65 -3.77 9.32
CA GLU A 287 5.42 -2.78 8.61
C GLU A 287 5.40 -3.08 7.11
N MET A 288 4.55 -2.38 6.39
CA MET A 288 4.42 -2.49 4.94
C MET A 288 5.48 -1.66 4.21
N ILE A 289 5.46 -1.70 2.89
CA ILE A 289 6.47 -1.07 2.05
C ILE A 289 6.44 0.47 2.11
N SER A 290 5.27 1.05 2.41
CA SER A 290 5.06 2.47 2.71
C SER A 290 3.93 2.64 3.72
N GLY A 291 3.78 3.84 4.26
CA GLY A 291 2.59 4.22 5.02
C GLY A 291 1.41 4.58 4.10
N PHE A 292 0.26 4.84 4.73
CA PHE A 292 -0.95 5.32 4.08
C PHE A 292 -0.73 6.74 3.52
N ASP A 293 -1.15 7.01 2.29
CA ASP A 293 -1.00 8.30 1.60
C ASP A 293 0.42 8.88 1.63
N GLU A 294 1.43 8.01 1.68
CA GLU A 294 2.80 8.45 1.60
C GLU A 294 3.12 8.97 0.19
N PRO A 295 3.40 10.26 -0.01
CA PRO A 295 3.63 10.86 -1.33
C PRO A 295 5.03 10.51 -1.86
N SER A 296 5.32 9.24 -2.03
CA SER A 296 6.60 8.74 -2.51
C SER A 296 6.41 7.59 -3.49
N PHE A 297 7.48 7.22 -4.22
CA PHE A 297 7.45 6.05 -5.10
C PHE A 297 7.16 4.72 -4.39
N ARG A 298 7.27 4.67 -3.07
CA ARG A 298 7.00 3.48 -2.27
C ARG A 298 5.51 3.12 -2.24
N GLN A 299 4.62 4.06 -2.56
CA GLN A 299 3.18 3.84 -2.65
C GLN A 299 2.78 2.94 -3.83
N PHE A 300 3.58 2.91 -4.90
CA PHE A 300 3.24 2.15 -6.10
C PHE A 300 3.22 0.63 -5.86
N ALA A 301 2.21 -0.05 -6.39
CA ALA A 301 2.07 -1.49 -6.28
C ALA A 301 3.26 -2.26 -6.91
N SER A 302 3.87 -1.71 -7.94
CA SER A 302 5.06 -2.28 -8.62
C SER A 302 6.40 -1.84 -8.02
N TYR A 303 6.41 -1.05 -6.93
CA TYR A 303 7.67 -0.59 -6.35
C TYR A 303 8.59 -1.75 -5.97
N ALA A 304 9.80 -1.76 -6.57
CA ALA A 304 10.75 -2.86 -6.45
C ALA A 304 11.68 -2.76 -5.23
N GLY A 305 11.58 -1.65 -4.46
CA GLY A 305 12.41 -1.40 -3.28
C GLY A 305 11.93 -2.08 -2.01
N GLY A 306 12.37 -1.56 -0.87
CA GLY A 306 12.04 -2.11 0.45
C GLY A 306 12.71 -3.45 0.73
N THR A 307 12.11 -4.25 1.62
CA THR A 307 12.57 -5.60 1.97
C THR A 307 11.80 -6.68 1.22
N SER A 308 12.36 -7.89 1.12
CA SER A 308 11.69 -9.07 0.59
C SER A 308 10.37 -9.35 1.33
N ARG A 309 10.36 -9.17 2.67
CA ARG A 309 9.17 -9.34 3.49
C ARG A 309 8.09 -8.32 3.15
N GLN A 310 8.45 -7.03 3.01
CA GLN A 310 7.50 -5.98 2.67
C GLN A 310 6.86 -6.20 1.30
N ARG A 311 7.66 -6.57 0.29
CA ARG A 311 7.14 -6.92 -1.04
C ARG A 311 6.23 -8.15 -0.99
N TYR A 312 6.65 -9.21 -0.29
CA TYR A 312 5.85 -10.41 -0.10
C TYR A 312 4.48 -10.10 0.54
N LEU A 313 4.46 -9.30 1.61
CA LEU A 313 3.21 -8.95 2.31
C LEU A 313 2.27 -8.12 1.43
N ARG A 314 2.81 -7.16 0.67
CA ARG A 314 2.05 -6.38 -0.32
C ARG A 314 1.43 -7.29 -1.39
N ASP A 315 2.23 -8.19 -1.95
CA ASP A 315 1.79 -9.07 -3.03
C ASP A 315 0.77 -10.10 -2.52
N LEU A 316 0.96 -10.65 -1.31
CA LEU A 316 -0.01 -11.52 -0.64
C LEU A 316 -1.35 -10.81 -0.40
N LEU A 317 -1.32 -9.56 0.08
CA LEU A 317 -2.53 -8.76 0.26
C LEU A 317 -3.26 -8.59 -1.08
N ARG A 318 -2.53 -8.21 -2.13
CA ARG A 318 -3.09 -8.01 -3.46
C ARG A 318 -3.73 -9.28 -4.01
N GLU A 319 -3.02 -10.40 -3.95
CA GLU A 319 -3.55 -11.70 -4.40
C GLU A 319 -4.81 -12.10 -3.64
N ALA A 320 -4.82 -11.93 -2.31
CA ALA A 320 -5.98 -12.24 -1.48
C ALA A 320 -7.19 -11.34 -1.82
N MET A 321 -6.98 -10.04 -2.02
CA MET A 321 -8.05 -9.11 -2.39
C MET A 321 -8.61 -9.43 -3.77
N GLU A 322 -7.74 -9.64 -4.77
CA GLU A 322 -8.14 -9.91 -6.16
C GLU A 322 -8.90 -11.25 -6.29
N LEU A 323 -8.57 -12.24 -5.47
CA LEU A 323 -9.28 -13.54 -5.44
C LEU A 323 -10.78 -13.40 -5.09
N TYR A 324 -11.14 -12.37 -4.33
CA TYR A 324 -12.52 -12.17 -3.87
C TYR A 324 -13.22 -10.96 -4.51
N GLY A 325 -12.78 -10.55 -5.71
CA GLY A 325 -13.50 -9.60 -6.56
C GLY A 325 -13.13 -8.15 -6.37
N PHE A 326 -12.06 -7.88 -5.62
CA PHE A 326 -11.42 -6.58 -5.60
C PHE A 326 -10.38 -6.49 -6.71
N LYS A 327 -9.98 -5.27 -7.05
CA LYS A 327 -8.89 -5.00 -7.99
C LYS A 327 -8.04 -3.85 -7.44
N GLY A 328 -6.76 -4.13 -7.22
CA GLY A 328 -5.80 -3.11 -6.83
C GLY A 328 -5.44 -2.20 -7.99
N ILE A 329 -5.10 -0.95 -7.67
CA ILE A 329 -4.55 0.02 -8.63
C ILE A 329 -3.02 0.04 -8.58
N GLU A 330 -2.39 0.66 -9.57
CA GLU A 330 -0.92 0.77 -9.62
C GLU A 330 -0.40 1.87 -8.70
N MET A 331 -1.13 2.97 -8.59
CA MET A 331 -0.68 4.18 -7.88
C MET A 331 -0.59 3.99 -6.36
N GLU A 332 -1.38 3.05 -5.80
CA GLU A 332 -1.51 2.83 -4.36
C GLU A 332 -1.62 1.34 -4.07
N TRP A 333 -0.63 0.77 -3.35
CA TRP A 333 -0.63 -0.67 -3.06
C TRP A 333 -1.74 -1.10 -2.09
N TRP A 334 -2.29 -0.17 -1.30
CA TRP A 334 -3.34 -0.39 -0.30
C TRP A 334 -4.76 -0.26 -0.86
N HIS A 335 -4.94 0.40 -2.03
CA HIS A 335 -6.24 0.72 -2.60
C HIS A 335 -6.80 -0.41 -3.47
N PHE A 336 -8.08 -0.73 -3.23
CA PHE A 336 -8.78 -1.79 -3.96
C PHE A 336 -10.22 -1.41 -4.27
N ASP A 337 -10.59 -1.45 -5.56
CA ASP A 337 -11.95 -1.29 -6.05
C ASP A 337 -12.69 -2.64 -6.06
N PHE A 338 -13.86 -2.72 -5.44
CA PHE A 338 -14.73 -3.88 -5.52
C PHE A 338 -15.56 -3.87 -6.80
N ARG A 339 -15.48 -4.95 -7.61
CA ARG A 339 -16.14 -5.07 -8.90
C ARG A 339 -15.97 -3.85 -9.80
N PRO A 340 -14.73 -3.51 -10.17
CA PRO A 340 -14.45 -2.38 -11.05
C PRO A 340 -15.18 -2.58 -12.40
N GLY A 341 -15.58 -1.48 -13.02
CA GLY A 341 -16.33 -1.45 -14.27
C GLY A 341 -17.86 -1.51 -14.09
N THR A 342 -18.38 -1.71 -12.88
CA THR A 342 -19.77 -1.43 -12.56
C THR A 342 -19.95 0.09 -12.42
N ASN A 343 -21.02 0.64 -13.01
CA ASN A 343 -21.36 2.04 -12.84
C ASN A 343 -22.01 2.24 -11.47
N TRP A 344 -21.19 2.42 -10.44
CA TRP A 344 -21.65 2.71 -9.08
C TRP A 344 -21.96 4.21 -8.93
N ALA A 345 -23.08 4.52 -8.28
CA ALA A 345 -23.41 5.89 -7.93
C ALA A 345 -22.48 6.40 -6.81
N HIS A 346 -22.00 7.62 -6.92
CA HIS A 346 -21.33 8.32 -5.83
C HIS A 346 -22.38 8.76 -4.80
N LEU A 347 -22.01 8.71 -3.55
CA LEU A 347 -22.86 9.03 -2.42
C LEU A 347 -22.30 10.21 -1.63
N ASN A 348 -23.19 10.97 -1.03
CA ASN A 348 -22.84 12.09 -0.13
C ASN A 348 -23.65 12.00 1.17
N VAL A 349 -23.69 10.81 1.76
CA VAL A 349 -24.40 10.56 3.03
C VAL A 349 -23.41 10.67 4.18
N ASN A 350 -23.67 11.57 5.11
CA ASN A 350 -22.91 11.65 6.36
C ASN A 350 -23.30 10.49 7.27
N MET A 351 -22.31 9.78 7.84
CA MET A 351 -22.49 8.60 8.68
C MET A 351 -21.96 8.87 10.09
#